data_f06d15e83426357cb75739e976dc389d
#
_entry.id   f06d15e83426357cb75739e976dc389d
#
_cell.length_a   1.000
_cell.length_b   1.000
_cell.length_c   1.000
_cell.angle_alpha   90.00
_cell.angle_beta   90.00
_cell.angle_gamma   90.00
#
_symmetry.space_group_name_H-M   'P 1'
#
loop_
_entity.id
_entity.type
_entity.pdbx_description
1 polymer ?
#
loop_
_entity_poly.entity_id
_entity_poly.type
_entity_poly.pdbx_seq_one_letter_code
_entity_poly.pdbx_strand_id
1 'polypeptide(L)'
;MEWHQKNFDALSTRDLYLILSARSEVFVAEQRCIYIDPDGKDMQAHHLYALDGGQLAAYLRLLPPGVSYREASIGRVLTGAAHRGRGLGQELLARGLACAGALWPGAALRIGAQLYLRKFYASFGFVEVGEPYDEDGIPHIEMLLSRPTPPSPPPCE
;
A
#
# COMPACT_ATOMS: atom_id res chain seq x y z
N MET A 1 2.17 18.46 -6.10
CA MET A 1 1.56 17.15 -5.78
C MET A 1 1.00 17.20 -4.38
N GLU A 2 -0.25 16.82 -4.20
CA GLU A 2 -0.93 16.86 -2.91
C GLU A 2 -1.07 15.45 -2.36
N TRP A 3 -0.58 15.23 -1.13
CA TRP A 3 -0.67 13.95 -0.44
C TRP A 3 -1.83 13.97 0.56
N HIS A 4 -2.60 12.88 0.59
CA HIS A 4 -3.73 12.68 1.48
C HIS A 4 -3.65 11.32 2.14
N GLN A 5 -4.02 11.26 3.42
CA GLN A 5 -4.25 10.02 4.14
C GLN A 5 -5.61 10.13 4.81
N LYS A 6 -6.55 9.27 4.44
CA LYS A 6 -7.93 9.32 4.92
C LYS A 6 -8.48 7.93 5.18
N ASN A 7 -9.32 7.81 6.20
CA ASN A 7 -10.16 6.63 6.32
C ASN A 7 -11.27 6.68 5.26
N PHE A 8 -12.01 5.58 5.10
CA PHE A 8 -13.02 5.47 4.04
C PHE A 8 -14.10 6.56 4.14
N ASP A 9 -14.61 6.81 5.35
CA ASP A 9 -15.69 7.77 5.52
C ASP A 9 -15.26 9.23 5.27
N ALA A 10 -13.98 9.52 5.37
CA ALA A 10 -13.44 10.85 5.09
C ALA A 10 -13.14 11.08 3.59
N LEU A 11 -13.16 10.02 2.78
CA LEU A 11 -12.97 10.17 1.33
C LEU A 11 -14.17 10.89 0.71
N SER A 12 -13.88 11.84 -0.19
CA SER A 12 -14.92 12.38 -1.06
C SER A 12 -15.35 11.33 -2.08
N THR A 13 -16.56 11.45 -2.59
CA THR A 13 -17.04 10.61 -3.68
C THR A 13 -16.10 10.67 -4.89
N ARG A 14 -15.58 11.85 -5.18
CA ARG A 14 -14.63 12.05 -6.29
C ARG A 14 -13.32 11.31 -6.05
N ASP A 15 -12.74 11.46 -4.88
CA ASP A 15 -11.47 10.79 -4.56
C ASP A 15 -11.63 9.27 -4.56
N LEU A 16 -12.74 8.76 -4.03
CA LEU A 16 -13.04 7.33 -4.08
C LEU A 16 -13.13 6.83 -5.53
N TYR A 17 -13.82 7.58 -6.39
CA TYR A 17 -13.94 7.22 -7.81
C TYR A 17 -12.58 7.18 -8.49
N LEU A 18 -11.71 8.17 -8.25
CA LEU A 18 -10.36 8.21 -8.81
C LEU A 18 -9.52 7.02 -8.32
N ILE A 19 -9.62 6.68 -7.05
CA ILE A 19 -8.91 5.54 -6.45
C ILE A 19 -9.35 4.22 -7.11
N LEU A 20 -10.65 3.96 -7.17
CA LEU A 20 -11.16 2.72 -7.74
C LEU A 20 -10.90 2.63 -9.25
N SER A 21 -10.97 3.74 -9.96
CA SER A 21 -10.64 3.80 -11.39
C SER A 21 -9.16 3.47 -11.64
N ALA A 22 -8.24 4.04 -10.86
CA ALA A 22 -6.82 3.77 -10.98
C ALA A 22 -6.49 2.30 -10.64
N ARG A 23 -7.13 1.74 -9.64
CA ARG A 23 -6.96 0.33 -9.25
C ARG A 23 -7.45 -0.61 -10.36
N SER A 24 -8.58 -0.32 -10.97
CA SER A 24 -9.10 -1.10 -12.10
C SER A 24 -8.17 -1.00 -13.32
N GLU A 25 -7.68 0.19 -13.59
CA GLU A 25 -6.77 0.41 -14.72
C GLU A 25 -5.45 -0.36 -14.58
N VAL A 26 -4.84 -0.32 -13.40
CA VAL A 26 -3.54 -0.96 -13.16
C VAL A 26 -3.69 -2.46 -12.90
N PHE A 27 -4.55 -2.86 -11.97
CA PHE A 27 -4.58 -4.25 -11.49
C PHE A 27 -5.45 -5.15 -12.35
N VAL A 28 -6.47 -4.63 -13.01
CA VAL A 28 -7.35 -5.44 -13.85
C VAL A 28 -6.97 -5.29 -15.32
N ALA A 29 -7.01 -4.09 -15.87
CA ALA A 29 -6.80 -3.89 -17.30
C ALA A 29 -5.32 -4.04 -17.71
N GLU A 30 -4.41 -3.31 -17.08
CA GLU A 30 -2.98 -3.33 -17.42
C GLU A 30 -2.34 -4.69 -17.15
N GLN A 31 -2.62 -5.30 -16.00
CA GLN A 31 -2.09 -6.61 -15.61
C GLN A 31 -2.87 -7.77 -16.22
N ARG A 32 -3.98 -7.50 -16.90
CA ARG A 32 -4.83 -8.50 -17.55
C ARG A 32 -5.33 -9.57 -16.59
N CYS A 33 -5.68 -9.17 -15.37
CA CYS A 33 -6.23 -10.05 -14.35
C CYS A 33 -7.75 -9.90 -14.28
N ILE A 34 -8.45 -11.01 -14.48
CA ILE A 34 -9.92 -11.03 -14.40
C ILE A 34 -10.30 -11.30 -12.95
N TYR A 35 -10.57 -10.23 -12.18
CA TYR A 35 -11.04 -10.35 -10.81
C TYR A 35 -11.79 -9.07 -10.41
N ILE A 36 -12.51 -9.14 -9.30
CA ILE A 36 -13.20 -7.98 -8.73
C ILE A 36 -12.26 -7.30 -7.74
N ASP A 37 -11.72 -6.15 -8.11
CA ASP A 37 -10.74 -5.45 -7.29
C ASP A 37 -11.30 -4.94 -5.94
N PRO A 38 -12.51 -4.35 -5.87
CA PRO A 38 -13.12 -4.08 -4.56
C PRO A 38 -13.42 -5.38 -3.82
N ASP A 39 -12.81 -5.56 -2.65
CA ASP A 39 -12.82 -6.81 -1.89
C ASP A 39 -13.57 -6.69 -0.55
N GLY A 40 -14.25 -5.58 -0.33
CA GLY A 40 -14.97 -5.30 0.91
C GLY A 40 -14.08 -4.78 2.05
N LYS A 41 -12.77 -4.73 1.87
CA LYS A 41 -11.83 -4.28 2.92
C LYS A 41 -11.60 -2.77 2.90
N ASP A 42 -12.01 -2.09 1.84
CA ASP A 42 -11.77 -0.65 1.67
C ASP A 42 -12.43 0.20 2.75
N MET A 43 -13.58 -0.24 3.25
CA MET A 43 -14.33 0.46 4.30
C MET A 43 -13.62 0.45 5.66
N GLN A 44 -12.73 -0.52 5.89
CA GLN A 44 -11.94 -0.64 7.11
C GLN A 44 -10.52 -0.08 6.94
N ALA A 45 -10.17 0.34 5.75
CA ALA A 45 -8.83 0.74 5.38
C ALA A 45 -8.58 2.22 5.63
N HIS A 46 -7.29 2.56 5.73
CA HIS A 46 -6.81 3.91 5.49
C HIS A 46 -6.26 3.98 4.07
N HIS A 47 -6.51 5.08 3.40
CA HIS A 47 -6.14 5.31 2.01
C HIS A 47 -5.10 6.42 1.94
N LEU A 48 -3.92 6.09 1.43
CA LEU A 48 -2.85 7.05 1.20
C LEU A 48 -2.72 7.28 -0.29
N TYR A 49 -2.81 8.52 -0.72
CA TYR A 49 -2.77 8.84 -2.14
C TYR A 49 -2.23 10.22 -2.42
N ALA A 50 -1.74 10.41 -3.62
CA ALA A 50 -1.27 11.68 -4.14
C ALA A 50 -2.08 12.10 -5.35
N LEU A 51 -2.49 13.37 -5.38
CA LEU A 51 -3.14 13.99 -6.51
C LEU A 51 -2.17 14.96 -7.18
N ASP A 52 -2.13 14.92 -8.50
CA ASP A 52 -1.35 15.84 -9.32
C ASP A 52 -2.26 16.46 -10.36
N GLY A 53 -2.59 17.74 -10.18
CA GLY A 53 -3.52 18.44 -11.07
C GLY A 53 -4.91 17.78 -11.14
N GLY A 54 -5.38 17.20 -10.05
CA GLY A 54 -6.66 16.49 -9.99
C GLY A 54 -6.62 15.05 -10.50
N GLN A 55 -5.45 14.56 -10.94
CA GLN A 55 -5.26 13.18 -11.34
C GLN A 55 -4.61 12.37 -10.21
N LEU A 56 -5.00 11.11 -10.07
CA LEU A 56 -4.36 10.23 -9.10
C LEU A 56 -2.99 9.81 -9.61
N ALA A 57 -1.96 10.22 -8.88
CA ALA A 57 -0.56 9.92 -9.23
C ALA A 57 -0.04 8.66 -8.53
N ALA A 58 -0.48 8.41 -7.30
CA ALA A 58 -0.02 7.28 -6.49
C ALA A 58 -1.09 6.91 -5.47
N TYR A 59 -1.11 5.64 -5.09
CA TYR A 59 -2.05 5.13 -4.10
C TYR A 59 -1.49 3.88 -3.40
N LEU A 60 -1.78 3.75 -2.13
CA LEU A 60 -1.71 2.48 -1.42
C LEU A 60 -2.80 2.38 -0.35
N ARG A 61 -3.12 1.16 0.02
CA ARG A 61 -4.11 0.85 1.04
C ARG A 61 -3.42 0.31 2.30
N LEU A 62 -3.81 0.86 3.45
CA LEU A 62 -3.34 0.44 4.76
C LEU A 62 -4.47 -0.29 5.48
N LEU A 63 -4.23 -1.52 5.87
CA LEU A 63 -5.21 -2.33 6.61
C LEU A 63 -4.75 -2.57 8.04
N PRO A 64 -5.66 -2.40 9.02
CA PRO A 64 -5.32 -2.67 10.41
C PRO A 64 -5.03 -4.15 10.65
N PRO A 65 -4.35 -4.48 11.76
CA PRO A 65 -4.17 -5.87 12.16
C PRO A 65 -5.50 -6.64 12.24
N GLY A 66 -5.50 -7.86 11.74
CA GLY A 66 -6.65 -8.77 11.83
C GLY A 66 -7.63 -8.70 10.64
N VAL A 67 -7.39 -7.84 9.63
CA VAL A 67 -8.26 -7.77 8.44
C VAL A 67 -7.81 -8.76 7.37
N SER A 68 -6.61 -8.61 6.83
CA SER A 68 -6.06 -9.58 5.85
C SER A 68 -5.15 -10.59 6.52
N TYR A 69 -4.39 -10.15 7.48
CA TYR A 69 -3.44 -10.95 8.24
C TYR A 69 -3.55 -10.60 9.72
N ARG A 70 -2.92 -11.40 10.57
CA ARG A 70 -2.75 -11.08 11.98
C ARG A 70 -2.03 -9.73 12.16
N GLU A 71 -1.05 -9.46 11.30
CA GLU A 71 -0.32 -8.20 11.24
C GLU A 71 -1.12 -7.14 10.48
N ALA A 72 -0.72 -5.87 10.60
CA ALA A 72 -1.17 -4.83 9.70
C ALA A 72 -0.66 -5.11 8.27
N SER A 73 -1.27 -4.50 7.28
CA SER A 73 -0.90 -4.76 5.88
C SER A 73 -0.92 -3.50 5.04
N ILE A 74 -0.06 -3.48 4.03
CA ILE A 74 -0.08 -2.52 2.93
C ILE A 74 -0.38 -3.31 1.66
N GLY A 75 -1.29 -2.81 0.85
CA GLY A 75 -1.63 -3.42 -0.42
C GLY A 75 -2.14 -2.42 -1.43
N ARG A 76 -2.48 -2.91 -2.61
CA ARG A 76 -2.96 -2.07 -3.72
C ARG A 76 -1.99 -0.91 -4.03
N VAL A 77 -0.68 -1.17 -3.94
CA VAL A 77 0.35 -0.18 -4.20
C VAL A 77 0.43 0.09 -5.70
N LEU A 78 0.18 1.31 -6.11
CA LEU A 78 0.26 1.70 -7.52
C LEU A 78 0.80 3.10 -7.72
N THR A 79 1.42 3.31 -8.87
CA THR A 79 1.72 4.62 -9.41
C THR A 79 1.02 4.75 -10.76
N GLY A 80 0.44 5.91 -11.04
CA GLY A 80 -0.20 6.18 -12.33
C GLY A 80 0.82 6.10 -13.48
N ALA A 81 0.41 5.60 -14.64
CA ALA A 81 1.29 5.40 -15.77
C ALA A 81 2.06 6.67 -16.16
N ALA A 82 1.41 7.83 -16.08
CA ALA A 82 2.02 9.13 -16.41
C ALA A 82 3.05 9.61 -15.37
N HIS A 83 3.13 8.96 -14.22
CA HIS A 83 3.95 9.38 -13.08
C HIS A 83 5.06 8.38 -12.74
N ARG A 84 5.22 7.32 -13.54
CA ARG A 84 6.26 6.28 -13.32
C ARG A 84 7.64 6.78 -13.70
N GLY A 85 8.69 6.15 -13.14
CA GLY A 85 10.07 6.44 -13.44
C GLY A 85 10.64 7.69 -12.75
N ARG A 86 9.96 8.22 -11.73
CA ARG A 86 10.37 9.42 -11.00
C ARG A 86 10.63 9.17 -9.51
N GLY A 87 10.73 7.91 -9.09
CA GLY A 87 10.91 7.56 -7.68
C GLY A 87 9.65 7.71 -6.82
N LEU A 88 8.49 7.91 -7.42
CA LEU A 88 7.23 8.12 -6.71
C LEU A 88 6.80 6.88 -5.92
N GLY A 89 7.07 5.68 -6.43
CA GLY A 89 6.78 4.43 -5.73
C GLY A 89 7.56 4.30 -4.42
N GLN A 90 8.81 4.73 -4.41
CA GLN A 90 9.64 4.75 -3.19
C GLN A 90 9.09 5.77 -2.17
N GLU A 91 8.74 6.96 -2.61
CA GLU A 91 8.13 7.98 -1.75
C GLU A 91 6.80 7.51 -1.18
N LEU A 92 5.95 6.91 -2.02
CA LEU A 92 4.67 6.35 -1.62
C LEU A 92 4.84 5.32 -0.50
N LEU A 93 5.74 4.35 -0.69
CA LEU A 93 5.95 3.30 0.31
C LEU A 93 6.57 3.85 1.59
N ALA A 94 7.53 4.78 1.50
CA ALA A 94 8.10 5.44 2.67
C ALA A 94 7.02 6.16 3.49
N ARG A 95 6.12 6.89 2.82
CA ARG A 95 4.99 7.55 3.48
C ARG A 95 4.01 6.54 4.07
N GLY A 96 3.75 5.44 3.37
CA GLY A 96 2.90 4.36 3.86
C GLY A 96 3.43 3.72 5.14
N LEU A 97 4.73 3.48 5.21
CA LEU A 97 5.38 2.95 6.40
C LEU A 97 5.29 3.93 7.58
N ALA A 98 5.48 5.21 7.33
CA ALA A 98 5.31 6.25 8.34
C ALA A 98 3.87 6.32 8.85
N CYS A 99 2.89 6.28 7.95
CA CYS A 99 1.47 6.25 8.32
C CYS A 99 1.13 5.02 9.16
N ALA A 100 1.58 3.84 8.75
CA ALA A 100 1.35 2.59 9.49
C ALA A 100 1.96 2.65 10.89
N GLY A 101 3.15 3.24 11.01
CA GLY A 101 3.80 3.45 12.31
C GLY A 101 3.04 4.36 13.24
N ALA A 102 2.41 5.39 12.70
CA ALA A 102 1.58 6.32 13.47
C ALA A 102 0.23 5.71 13.85
N LEU A 103 -0.40 4.96 12.92
CA LEU A 103 -1.70 4.33 13.15
C LEU A 103 -1.62 3.14 14.10
N TRP A 104 -0.60 2.30 13.95
CA TRP A 104 -0.44 1.06 14.71
C TRP A 104 1.00 0.96 15.24
N PRO A 105 1.34 1.73 16.29
CA PRO A 105 2.71 1.73 16.83
C PRO A 105 3.17 0.33 17.23
N GLY A 106 4.37 -0.04 16.79
CA GLY A 106 4.97 -1.34 17.09
C GLY A 106 4.41 -2.54 16.32
N ALA A 107 3.36 -2.37 15.53
CA ALA A 107 2.79 -3.47 14.76
C ALA A 107 3.69 -3.87 13.59
N ALA A 108 3.90 -5.17 13.40
CA ALA A 108 4.54 -5.70 12.20
C ALA A 108 3.62 -5.51 10.99
N LEU A 109 4.21 -5.48 9.81
CA LEU A 109 3.50 -5.39 8.54
C LEU A 109 3.74 -6.65 7.73
N ARG A 110 2.67 -7.28 7.24
CA ARG A 110 2.73 -8.38 6.28
C ARG A 110 2.11 -7.95 4.96
N ILE A 111 2.78 -8.29 3.86
CA ILE A 111 2.31 -7.99 2.52
C ILE A 111 2.33 -9.22 1.64
N GLY A 112 1.47 -9.26 0.62
CA GLY A 112 1.56 -10.18 -0.49
C GLY A 112 2.18 -9.44 -1.68
N ALA A 113 3.50 -9.54 -1.83
CA ALA A 113 4.23 -8.82 -2.87
C ALA A 113 4.23 -9.61 -4.17
N GLN A 114 4.06 -8.92 -5.30
CA GLN A 114 4.35 -9.52 -6.58
C GLN A 114 5.85 -9.89 -6.62
N LEU A 115 6.17 -11.10 -7.06
CA LEU A 115 7.53 -11.65 -6.91
C LEU A 115 8.60 -10.77 -7.57
N TYR A 116 8.28 -10.14 -8.69
CA TYR A 116 9.24 -9.26 -9.38
C TYR A 116 9.57 -7.98 -8.61
N LEU A 117 8.76 -7.62 -7.59
CA LEU A 117 8.96 -6.44 -6.73
C LEU A 117 9.64 -6.79 -5.39
N ARG A 118 10.06 -8.05 -5.20
CA ARG A 118 10.65 -8.47 -3.92
C ARG A 118 11.86 -7.63 -3.50
N LYS A 119 12.72 -7.25 -4.44
CA LYS A 119 13.88 -6.40 -4.15
C LYS A 119 13.49 -4.99 -3.73
N PHE A 120 12.44 -4.46 -4.34
CA PHE A 120 11.88 -3.17 -3.98
C PHE A 120 11.43 -3.15 -2.51
N TYR A 121 10.64 -4.13 -2.11
CA TYR A 121 10.18 -4.23 -0.73
C TYR A 121 11.32 -4.58 0.23
N ALA A 122 12.27 -5.43 -0.17
CA ALA A 122 13.43 -5.76 0.65
C ALA A 122 14.28 -4.53 0.97
N SER A 123 14.35 -3.55 0.07
CA SER A 123 15.06 -2.29 0.29
C SER A 123 14.49 -1.46 1.45
N PHE A 124 13.23 -1.73 1.84
CA PHE A 124 12.56 -1.11 2.99
C PHE A 124 12.62 -1.96 4.26
N GLY A 125 13.30 -3.11 4.20
CA GLY A 125 13.46 -3.99 5.35
C GLY A 125 12.49 -5.18 5.40
N PHE A 126 11.63 -5.35 4.40
CA PHE A 126 10.77 -6.53 4.31
C PHE A 126 11.58 -7.78 4.02
N VAL A 127 11.24 -8.87 4.67
CA VAL A 127 11.88 -10.19 4.54
C VAL A 127 10.87 -11.18 3.97
N GLU A 128 11.28 -11.98 2.99
CA GLU A 128 10.45 -13.01 2.39
C GLU A 128 10.07 -14.08 3.43
N VAL A 129 8.81 -14.52 3.41
CA VAL A 129 8.26 -15.54 4.30
C VAL A 129 7.54 -16.59 3.46
N GLY A 130 7.93 -17.85 3.61
CA GLY A 130 7.30 -18.96 2.87
C GLY A 130 7.76 -19.05 1.42
N GLU A 131 6.99 -19.77 0.64
CA GLU A 131 7.28 -20.04 -0.76
C GLU A 131 6.46 -19.13 -1.69
N PRO A 132 6.95 -18.86 -2.91
CA PRO A 132 6.15 -18.17 -3.90
C PRO A 132 4.84 -18.91 -4.19
N TYR A 133 3.79 -18.14 -4.46
CA TYR A 133 2.46 -18.65 -4.80
C TYR A 133 1.88 -17.84 -5.95
N ASP A 134 0.89 -18.43 -6.63
CA ASP A 134 0.19 -17.75 -7.72
C ASP A 134 -1.05 -17.04 -7.18
N GLU A 135 -1.24 -15.78 -7.58
CA GLU A 135 -2.44 -15.02 -7.29
C GLU A 135 -2.89 -14.33 -8.57
N ASP A 136 -4.06 -14.73 -9.08
CA ASP A 136 -4.63 -14.23 -10.33
C ASP A 136 -3.66 -14.32 -11.53
N GLY A 137 -2.86 -15.40 -11.60
CA GLY A 137 -1.90 -15.64 -12.67
C GLY A 137 -0.58 -14.90 -12.50
N ILE A 138 -0.38 -14.17 -11.40
CA ILE A 138 0.86 -13.44 -11.13
C ILE A 138 1.58 -14.09 -9.94
N PRO A 139 2.88 -14.45 -10.07
CA PRO A 139 3.64 -14.96 -8.94
C PRO A 139 3.77 -13.92 -7.82
N HIS A 140 3.49 -14.34 -6.60
CA HIS A 140 3.56 -13.53 -5.39
C HIS A 140 4.43 -14.21 -4.35
N ILE A 141 4.86 -13.45 -3.36
CA ILE A 141 5.49 -13.95 -2.14
C ILE A 141 5.07 -13.10 -0.95
N GLU A 142 4.78 -13.73 0.17
CA GLU A 142 4.54 -12.98 1.40
C GLU A 142 5.85 -12.41 1.92
N MET A 143 5.80 -11.18 2.42
CA MET A 143 6.93 -10.51 3.04
C MET A 143 6.50 -9.88 4.36
N LEU A 144 7.42 -9.85 5.32
CA LEU A 144 7.17 -9.36 6.66
C LEU A 144 8.18 -8.26 7.01
N LEU A 145 7.67 -7.15 7.52
CA LEU A 145 8.47 -6.13 8.17
C LEU A 145 8.20 -6.18 9.66
N SER A 146 9.18 -6.69 10.41
CA SER A 146 9.17 -6.61 11.86
C SER A 146 9.55 -5.20 12.25
N ARG A 147 8.68 -4.49 12.96
CA ARG A 147 8.98 -3.13 13.35
C ARG A 147 9.94 -3.10 14.50
N PRO A 148 11.09 -2.41 14.38
CA PRO A 148 11.86 -2.03 15.53
C PRO A 148 10.99 -1.10 16.39
N THR A 149 11.17 -1.18 17.73
CA THR A 149 10.62 -0.18 18.63
C THR A 149 10.94 1.21 18.07
N PRO A 150 9.96 2.11 17.93
CA PRO A 150 10.26 3.46 17.44
C PRO A 150 11.37 4.04 18.32
N PRO A 151 12.32 4.80 17.74
CA PRO A 151 13.35 5.45 18.53
C PRO A 151 12.67 6.25 19.63
N SER A 152 13.15 6.07 20.88
CA SER A 152 12.64 6.84 22.01
C SER A 152 12.64 8.32 21.63
N PRO A 153 11.56 9.07 21.93
CA PRO A 153 11.60 10.49 21.70
C PRO A 153 12.82 11.08 22.42
N PRO A 154 13.48 12.08 21.83
CA PRO A 154 14.60 12.72 22.51
C PRO A 154 14.16 13.15 23.90
N PRO A 155 15.04 13.01 24.92
CA PRO A 155 14.68 13.44 26.26
C PRO A 155 14.23 14.90 26.20
N CYS A 156 13.09 15.19 26.81
CA CYS A 156 12.66 16.57 26.99
C CYS A 156 13.71 17.29 27.82
N GLU A 157 14.42 18.26 27.24
CA GLU A 157 15.23 19.21 27.99
C GLU A 157 14.31 20.24 28.69
#